data_6d445672495949aefb8a0bfefaf1eca5
#
_entry.id   6d445672495949aefb8a0bfefaf1eca5
#
_cell.length_a   1.000
_cell.length_b   1.000
_cell.length_c   1.000
_cell.angle_alpha   90.00
_cell.angle_beta   90.00
_cell.angle_gamma   90.00
#
_symmetry.space_group_name_H-M   'P 1'
#
loop_
_entity.id
_entity.type
_entity.pdbx_description
1 polymer ?
#
loop_
_entity_poly.entity_id
_entity_poly.type
_entity_poly.pdbx_seq_one_letter_code
_entity_poly.pdbx_strand_id
1 'polypeptide(L)'
;GDNLKNYTISLSNRKELGIRADITPQISRLDYQSYKKNKSNKFSYMGDIYRESESAFDRNNPFQVGAEYFGNISDDIDISLLKMCYEIVTLSKTKRIIIELNDSFFINTYMNSLKLNDNEKKQLINLISLKSIDEINQYYKTKKLSSRKLNELHDLLKLDGTENIIKKVQDFSKKYNYKSQENIKRLKSITNKIKNLKNIEIIIDLCSLNSMDYETSFNYTFYVEKLRKPIAFGGRYESYLLKDGTTRHATGFSVDLKDVVTIYEK
;
A
#
# COMPACT_ATOMS: atom_id res chain seq x y z
N GLY A 1 -0.72 8.55 -9.39
CA GLY A 1 -0.05 8.00 -10.47
C GLY A 1 1.15 8.70 -11.08
N ASP A 2 1.70 9.78 -10.49
CA ASP A 2 2.77 10.56 -11.17
C ASP A 2 4.17 9.88 -11.13
N ASN A 3 4.31 8.78 -10.40
CA ASN A 3 5.59 8.08 -10.27
C ASN A 3 5.74 6.85 -11.18
N LEU A 4 4.67 6.41 -11.86
CA LEU A 4 4.77 5.30 -12.81
C LEU A 4 5.25 5.81 -14.16
N LYS A 5 6.43 5.37 -14.58
CA LYS A 5 6.96 5.68 -15.92
C LYS A 5 6.17 4.91 -16.98
N ASN A 6 5.43 5.66 -17.78
CA ASN A 6 4.54 5.12 -18.80
C ASN A 6 5.28 5.04 -20.15
N TYR A 7 5.04 3.95 -20.88
CA TYR A 7 5.37 3.91 -22.29
C TYR A 7 4.40 4.79 -23.09
N THR A 8 4.89 5.53 -24.06
CA THR A 8 4.10 6.34 -24.98
C THR A 8 4.26 5.84 -26.42
N ILE A 9 3.20 5.95 -27.19
CA ILE A 9 3.20 5.69 -28.64
C ILE A 9 2.97 7.02 -29.35
N SER A 10 3.91 7.43 -30.20
CA SER A 10 3.78 8.59 -31.05
C SER A 10 3.03 8.23 -32.33
N LEU A 11 1.91 8.90 -32.57
CA LEU A 11 1.13 8.74 -33.80
C LEU A 11 1.66 9.66 -34.92
N SER A 12 1.37 9.32 -36.18
CA SER A 12 1.79 10.09 -37.35
C SER A 12 1.33 11.56 -37.37
N ASN A 13 0.25 11.85 -36.62
CA ASN A 13 -0.30 13.22 -36.44
C ASN A 13 0.31 13.98 -35.23
N ARG A 14 1.48 13.53 -34.72
CA ARG A 14 2.17 14.07 -33.53
C ARG A 14 1.38 13.98 -32.22
N LYS A 15 0.32 13.16 -32.16
CA LYS A 15 -0.35 12.85 -30.90
C LYS A 15 0.39 11.74 -30.19
N GLU A 16 0.55 11.90 -28.89
CA GLU A 16 1.09 10.84 -28.03
C GLU A 16 -0.05 10.14 -27.28
N LEU A 17 0.02 8.82 -27.26
CA LEU A 17 -0.87 7.96 -26.48
C LEU A 17 -0.04 7.27 -25.40
N GLY A 18 -0.45 7.39 -24.14
CA GLY A 18 0.11 6.61 -23.05
C GLY A 18 -0.41 5.19 -23.06
N ILE A 19 0.48 4.21 -22.93
CA ILE A 19 0.07 2.85 -22.63
C ILE A 19 -0.23 2.76 -21.14
N ARG A 20 -1.27 2.04 -20.73
CA ARG A 20 -1.65 1.94 -19.33
C ARG A 20 -0.56 1.25 -18.50
N ALA A 21 -0.11 1.91 -17.44
CA ALA A 21 0.85 1.38 -16.47
C ALA A 21 0.14 0.76 -15.25
N ASP A 22 -1.16 1.02 -15.09
CA ASP A 22 -2.02 0.49 -14.03
C ASP A 22 -3.47 0.53 -14.50
N ILE A 23 -4.30 -0.40 -14.01
CA ILE A 23 -5.72 -0.48 -14.38
C ILE A 23 -6.59 0.31 -13.39
N THR A 24 -6.22 0.42 -12.12
CA THR A 24 -6.96 1.13 -11.06
C THR A 24 -7.41 2.55 -11.47
N PRO A 25 -6.59 3.41 -12.13
CA PRO A 25 -7.07 4.72 -12.58
C PRO A 25 -8.19 4.67 -13.62
N GLN A 26 -8.23 3.61 -14.44
CA GLN A 26 -9.31 3.42 -15.41
C GLN A 26 -10.60 3.00 -14.72
N ILE A 27 -10.50 2.12 -13.71
CA ILE A 27 -11.64 1.70 -12.88
C ILE A 27 -12.19 2.89 -12.09
N SER A 28 -11.33 3.75 -11.54
CA SER A 28 -11.74 4.99 -10.88
C SER A 28 -12.55 5.91 -11.80
N ARG A 29 -12.18 6.00 -13.08
CA ARG A 29 -12.97 6.77 -14.08
C ARG A 29 -14.33 6.12 -14.34
N LEU A 30 -14.42 4.79 -14.39
CA LEU A 30 -15.70 4.09 -14.55
C LEU A 30 -16.59 4.31 -13.32
N ASP A 31 -16.05 4.27 -12.10
CA ASP A 31 -16.80 4.62 -10.90
C ASP A 31 -17.29 6.05 -10.95
N TYR A 32 -16.44 7.03 -11.35
CA TYR A 32 -16.82 8.43 -11.51
C TYR A 32 -17.98 8.62 -12.49
N GLN A 33 -17.93 7.94 -13.64
CA GLN A 33 -19.00 8.03 -14.67
C GLN A 33 -20.32 7.42 -14.20
N SER A 34 -20.27 6.37 -13.38
CA SER A 34 -21.43 5.66 -12.84
C SER A 34 -21.81 6.11 -11.44
N TYR A 35 -21.15 7.13 -10.89
CA TYR A 35 -21.33 7.59 -9.52
C TYR A 35 -22.79 7.97 -9.22
N LYS A 36 -23.30 7.42 -8.13
CA LYS A 36 -24.57 7.83 -7.52
C LYS A 36 -24.33 8.09 -6.04
N LYS A 37 -24.87 9.20 -5.53
CA LYS A 37 -24.74 9.58 -4.12
C LYS A 37 -25.17 8.43 -3.20
N ASN A 38 -24.38 8.15 -2.17
CA ASN A 38 -24.62 7.09 -1.17
C ASN A 38 -24.66 5.64 -1.74
N LYS A 39 -24.21 5.41 -2.99
CA LYS A 39 -24.09 4.06 -3.55
C LYS A 39 -22.64 3.63 -3.62
N SER A 40 -22.43 2.34 -3.40
CA SER A 40 -21.16 1.70 -3.63
C SER A 40 -21.14 1.03 -4.99
N ASN A 41 -19.95 0.99 -5.61
CA ASN A 41 -19.69 0.23 -6.81
C ASN A 41 -18.60 -0.81 -6.53
N LYS A 42 -18.69 -1.94 -7.25
CA LYS A 42 -17.71 -3.02 -7.20
C LYS A 42 -17.28 -3.36 -8.61
N PHE A 43 -15.98 -3.43 -8.82
CA PHE A 43 -15.40 -3.79 -10.09
C PHE A 43 -14.38 -4.91 -9.91
N SER A 44 -14.27 -5.78 -10.88
CA SER A 44 -13.12 -6.66 -11.06
C SER A 44 -12.52 -6.42 -12.42
N TYR A 45 -11.23 -6.63 -12.53
CA TYR A 45 -10.51 -6.40 -13.77
C TYR A 45 -9.41 -7.43 -13.98
N MET A 46 -9.04 -7.61 -15.24
CA MET A 46 -7.82 -8.30 -15.63
C MET A 46 -7.30 -7.73 -16.95
N GLY A 47 -5.98 -7.70 -17.12
CA GLY A 47 -5.37 -7.26 -18.38
C GLY A 47 -3.90 -6.94 -18.25
N ASP A 48 -3.27 -6.83 -19.42
CA ASP A 48 -1.88 -6.41 -19.51
C ASP A 48 -1.73 -4.94 -19.18
N ILE A 49 -0.66 -4.63 -18.45
CA ILE A 49 -0.15 -3.28 -18.25
C ILE A 49 1.31 -3.22 -18.71
N TYR A 50 1.77 -2.01 -19.00
CA TYR A 50 3.14 -1.78 -19.44
C TYR A 50 3.72 -0.60 -18.69
N ARG A 51 4.78 -0.83 -17.93
CA ARG A 51 5.48 0.20 -17.18
C ARG A 51 6.97 -0.07 -17.16
N GLU A 52 7.76 0.99 -17.07
CA GLU A 52 9.19 0.86 -16.84
C GLU A 52 9.41 0.26 -15.44
N SER A 53 10.19 -0.81 -15.38
CA SER A 53 10.54 -1.45 -14.12
C SER A 53 11.68 -0.68 -13.44
N GLU A 54 11.55 -0.43 -12.14
CA GLU A 54 12.63 0.16 -11.33
C GLU A 54 13.55 -0.91 -10.74
N SER A 55 13.16 -2.18 -10.79
CA SER A 55 13.90 -3.32 -10.24
C SER A 55 14.14 -4.38 -11.30
N ALA A 56 15.34 -4.99 -11.28
CA ALA A 56 15.68 -6.14 -12.13
C ALA A 56 14.77 -7.37 -11.90
N PHE A 57 13.98 -7.38 -10.81
CA PHE A 57 13.06 -8.46 -10.48
C PHE A 57 11.64 -8.20 -10.97
N ASP A 58 11.33 -6.98 -11.41
CA ASP A 58 10.01 -6.62 -11.91
C ASP A 58 9.87 -6.91 -13.40
N ARG A 59 8.63 -7.11 -13.83
CA ARG A 59 8.28 -7.24 -15.25
C ARG A 59 7.83 -5.90 -15.81
N ASN A 60 8.24 -5.59 -17.02
CA ASN A 60 7.74 -4.41 -17.74
C ASN A 60 6.29 -4.59 -18.23
N ASN A 61 5.81 -5.83 -18.34
CA ASN A 61 4.45 -6.17 -18.77
C ASN A 61 3.74 -7.16 -17.84
N PRO A 62 3.42 -6.77 -16.60
CA PRO A 62 2.59 -7.58 -15.72
C PRO A 62 1.20 -7.83 -16.32
N PHE A 63 0.58 -8.96 -15.95
CA PHE A 63 -0.83 -9.20 -16.22
C PHE A 63 -1.58 -9.03 -14.89
N GLN A 64 -2.18 -7.85 -14.71
CA GLN A 64 -2.91 -7.51 -13.49
C GLN A 64 -4.26 -8.18 -13.43
N VAL A 65 -4.57 -8.77 -12.29
CA VAL A 65 -5.91 -9.19 -11.87
C VAL A 65 -6.21 -8.49 -10.56
N GLY A 66 -7.40 -7.91 -10.42
CA GLY A 66 -7.77 -7.20 -9.20
C GLY A 66 -9.25 -6.96 -9.05
N ALA A 67 -9.61 -6.43 -7.89
CA ALA A 67 -10.96 -5.99 -7.58
C ALA A 67 -10.92 -4.70 -6.76
N GLU A 68 -11.90 -3.83 -7.02
CA GLU A 68 -12.03 -2.52 -6.39
C GLU A 68 -13.44 -2.33 -5.83
N TYR A 69 -13.51 -1.76 -4.65
CA TYR A 69 -14.75 -1.32 -4.02
C TYR A 69 -14.69 0.19 -3.80
N PHE A 70 -15.73 0.90 -4.25
CA PHE A 70 -15.87 2.34 -4.08
C PHE A 70 -17.07 2.65 -3.20
N GLY A 71 -16.90 3.44 -2.14
CA GLY A 71 -17.96 3.86 -1.24
C GLY A 71 -17.56 3.91 0.22
N ASN A 72 -18.52 3.65 1.11
CA ASN A 72 -18.24 3.56 2.55
C ASN A 72 -17.51 2.25 2.85
N ILE A 73 -16.27 2.35 3.27
CA ILE A 73 -15.40 1.20 3.50
C ILE A 73 -15.48 0.79 4.98
N SER A 74 -15.84 -0.47 5.21
CA SER A 74 -15.76 -1.13 6.52
C SER A 74 -14.57 -2.09 6.57
N ASP A 75 -14.16 -2.47 7.78
CA ASP A 75 -13.12 -3.50 7.96
C ASP A 75 -13.51 -4.84 7.33
N ASP A 76 -14.81 -5.20 7.28
CA ASP A 76 -15.27 -6.43 6.63
C ASP A 76 -15.09 -6.40 5.10
N ILE A 77 -15.17 -5.24 4.47
CA ILE A 77 -14.87 -5.06 3.04
C ILE A 77 -13.39 -5.29 2.79
N ASP A 78 -12.51 -4.67 3.60
CA ASP A 78 -11.07 -4.88 3.49
C ASP A 78 -10.70 -6.35 3.69
N ILE A 79 -11.27 -7.01 4.70
CA ILE A 79 -11.05 -8.44 4.96
C ILE A 79 -11.51 -9.29 3.77
N SER A 80 -12.66 -8.96 3.17
CA SER A 80 -13.17 -9.69 2.02
C SER A 80 -12.24 -9.58 0.82
N LEU A 81 -11.76 -8.36 0.50
CA LEU A 81 -10.81 -8.13 -0.58
C LEU A 81 -9.45 -8.78 -0.32
N LEU A 82 -8.93 -8.68 0.91
CA LEU A 82 -7.68 -9.34 1.31
C LEU A 82 -7.79 -10.86 1.15
N LYS A 83 -8.93 -11.48 1.53
CA LYS A 83 -9.16 -12.91 1.35
C LYS A 83 -9.27 -13.31 -0.13
N MET A 84 -9.94 -12.50 -0.97
CA MET A 84 -9.96 -12.74 -2.43
C MET A 84 -8.54 -12.67 -3.01
N CYS A 85 -7.74 -11.69 -2.60
CA CYS A 85 -6.34 -11.58 -2.99
C CYS A 85 -5.54 -12.83 -2.55
N TYR A 86 -5.71 -13.27 -1.30
CA TYR A 86 -5.10 -14.49 -0.77
C TYR A 86 -5.49 -15.74 -1.60
N GLU A 87 -6.76 -15.91 -1.95
CA GLU A 87 -7.23 -17.03 -2.77
C GLU A 87 -6.51 -17.07 -4.13
N ILE A 88 -6.34 -15.92 -4.80
CA ILE A 88 -5.59 -15.84 -6.07
C ILE A 88 -4.11 -16.20 -5.84
N VAL A 89 -3.47 -15.68 -4.78
CA VAL A 89 -2.07 -15.97 -4.48
C VAL A 89 -1.86 -17.47 -4.18
N THR A 90 -2.82 -18.14 -3.52
CA THR A 90 -2.75 -19.59 -3.25
C THR A 90 -2.76 -20.48 -4.48
N LEU A 91 -3.23 -19.98 -5.64
CA LEU A 91 -3.16 -20.70 -6.91
C LEU A 91 -1.72 -21.01 -7.33
N SER A 92 -0.75 -20.23 -6.84
CA SER A 92 0.69 -20.49 -7.03
C SER A 92 1.19 -21.77 -6.34
N LYS A 93 0.40 -22.39 -5.46
CA LYS A 93 0.77 -23.54 -4.61
C LYS A 93 2.04 -23.33 -3.77
N THR A 94 2.38 -22.08 -3.44
CA THR A 94 3.48 -21.76 -2.56
C THR A 94 3.25 -22.34 -1.15
N LYS A 95 4.33 -22.73 -0.47
CA LYS A 95 4.26 -23.31 0.89
C LYS A 95 4.18 -22.24 1.97
N ARG A 96 4.61 -21.01 1.68
CA ARG A 96 4.62 -19.90 2.64
C ARG A 96 4.21 -18.62 1.95
N ILE A 97 3.27 -17.92 2.56
CA ILE A 97 2.80 -16.60 2.17
C ILE A 97 3.02 -15.67 3.36
N ILE A 98 3.72 -14.56 3.15
CA ILE A 98 3.83 -13.49 4.14
C ILE A 98 2.84 -12.41 3.75
N ILE A 99 1.97 -12.04 4.70
CA ILE A 99 1.05 -10.92 4.57
C ILE A 99 1.56 -9.79 5.48
N GLU A 100 2.13 -8.78 4.87
CA GLU A 100 2.54 -7.57 5.57
C GLU A 100 1.34 -6.61 5.64
N LEU A 101 0.98 -6.21 6.84
CA LEU A 101 -0.07 -5.24 7.12
C LEU A 101 0.54 -3.92 7.54
N ASN A 102 0.06 -2.83 6.99
CA ASN A 102 0.46 -1.48 7.32
C ASN A 102 -0.77 -0.58 7.51
N ASP A 103 -0.58 0.50 8.26
CA ASP A 103 -1.51 1.63 8.28
C ASP A 103 -0.69 2.93 8.20
N SER A 104 -0.76 3.60 7.06
CA SER A 104 -0.01 4.83 6.77
C SER A 104 -0.34 5.99 7.71
N PHE A 105 -1.39 5.88 8.53
CA PHE A 105 -1.73 6.87 9.57
C PHE A 105 -0.52 7.19 10.46
N PHE A 106 0.26 6.17 10.86
CA PHE A 106 1.36 6.36 11.81
C PHE A 106 2.49 7.17 11.20
N ILE A 107 2.97 6.76 10.03
CA ILE A 107 4.05 7.49 9.35
C ILE A 107 3.59 8.88 8.89
N ASN A 108 2.36 9.01 8.38
CA ASN A 108 1.81 10.30 7.95
C ASN A 108 1.63 11.26 9.13
N THR A 109 1.15 10.78 10.28
CA THR A 109 1.04 11.59 11.50
C THR A 109 2.42 12.10 11.93
N TYR A 110 3.42 11.23 11.87
CA TYR A 110 4.80 11.59 12.16
C TYR A 110 5.32 12.65 11.17
N MET A 111 5.24 12.40 9.87
CA MET A 111 5.72 13.30 8.82
C MET A 111 5.05 14.66 8.85
N ASN A 112 3.73 14.72 9.10
CA ASN A 112 2.98 15.96 9.23
C ASN A 112 3.34 16.77 10.50
N SER A 113 3.89 16.10 11.52
CA SER A 113 4.38 16.77 12.73
C SER A 113 5.72 17.49 12.53
N LEU A 114 6.41 17.23 11.41
CA LEU A 114 7.66 17.87 11.03
C LEU A 114 7.36 19.07 10.13
N LYS A 115 8.07 20.17 10.36
CA LYS A 115 7.97 21.37 9.51
C LYS A 115 8.93 21.26 8.33
N LEU A 116 8.71 20.27 7.46
CA LEU A 116 9.54 19.98 6.29
C LEU A 116 8.78 20.38 5.01
N ASN A 117 9.51 20.89 4.02
CA ASN A 117 8.97 21.07 2.67
C ASN A 117 8.88 19.71 1.95
N ASP A 118 8.24 19.68 0.76
CA ASP A 118 7.97 18.42 0.05
C ASP A 118 9.24 17.67 -0.37
N ASN A 119 10.31 18.38 -0.78
CA ASN A 119 11.58 17.74 -1.13
C ASN A 119 12.26 17.13 0.10
N GLU A 120 12.22 17.84 1.23
CA GLU A 120 12.74 17.34 2.50
C GLU A 120 11.96 16.13 3.01
N LYS A 121 10.64 16.15 2.86
CA LYS A 121 9.80 14.98 3.17
C LYS A 121 10.16 13.78 2.30
N LYS A 122 10.30 13.96 0.98
CA LYS A 122 10.71 12.89 0.06
C LYS A 122 12.07 12.29 0.42
N GLN A 123 13.06 13.13 0.77
CA GLN A 123 14.35 12.64 1.23
C GLN A 123 14.24 11.79 2.49
N LEU A 124 13.51 12.29 3.50
CA LEU A 124 13.34 11.54 4.75
C LEU A 124 12.56 10.24 4.54
N ILE A 125 11.51 10.25 3.73
CA ILE A 125 10.75 9.06 3.34
C ILE A 125 11.67 8.00 2.71
N ASN A 126 12.57 8.39 1.81
CA ASN A 126 13.52 7.48 1.20
C ASN A 126 14.47 6.86 2.24
N LEU A 127 14.98 7.64 3.18
CA LEU A 127 15.83 7.13 4.27
C LEU A 127 15.07 6.17 5.20
N ILE A 128 13.80 6.45 5.48
CA ILE A 128 12.92 5.61 6.29
C ILE A 128 12.67 4.27 5.57
N SER A 129 12.36 4.28 4.27
CA SER A 129 12.12 3.07 3.48
C SER A 129 13.33 2.14 3.43
N LEU A 130 14.53 2.73 3.40
CA LEU A 130 15.80 1.99 3.46
C LEU A 130 16.19 1.58 4.89
N LYS A 131 15.45 2.03 5.92
CA LYS A 131 15.78 1.85 7.34
C LYS A 131 17.24 2.27 7.68
N SER A 132 17.77 3.29 6.98
CA SER A 132 19.15 3.78 7.10
C SER A 132 19.32 4.65 8.34
N ILE A 133 19.48 4.02 9.50
CA ILE A 133 19.50 4.72 10.82
C ILE A 133 20.57 5.80 10.90
N ASP A 134 21.80 5.54 10.42
CA ASP A 134 22.90 6.50 10.48
C ASP A 134 22.63 7.73 9.60
N GLU A 135 22.09 7.52 8.40
CA GLU A 135 21.73 8.60 7.49
C GLU A 135 20.54 9.42 8.02
N ILE A 136 19.56 8.77 8.66
CA ILE A 136 18.47 9.44 9.38
C ILE A 136 19.05 10.32 10.49
N ASN A 137 19.97 9.82 11.30
CA ASN A 137 20.62 10.59 12.36
C ASN A 137 21.37 11.81 11.81
N GLN A 138 22.08 11.63 10.70
CA GLN A 138 22.78 12.72 10.02
C GLN A 138 21.83 13.76 9.44
N TYR A 139 20.74 13.29 8.81
CA TYR A 139 19.67 14.16 8.29
C TYR A 139 19.10 15.06 9.39
N TYR A 140 18.79 14.49 10.56
CA TYR A 140 18.28 15.24 11.71
C TYR A 140 19.24 16.30 12.22
N LYS A 141 20.53 16.00 12.29
CA LYS A 141 21.58 16.98 12.66
C LYS A 141 21.64 18.12 11.66
N THR A 142 21.67 17.81 10.36
CA THR A 142 21.76 18.78 9.27
C THR A 142 20.54 19.71 9.22
N LYS A 143 19.35 19.16 9.41
CA LYS A 143 18.08 19.93 9.41
C LYS A 143 17.76 20.56 10.77
N LYS A 144 18.62 20.38 11.78
CA LYS A 144 18.42 20.88 13.16
C LYS A 144 17.04 20.48 13.74
N LEU A 145 16.58 19.28 13.43
CA LEU A 145 15.34 18.74 13.96
C LEU A 145 15.52 18.29 15.42
N SER A 146 14.44 18.29 16.20
CA SER A 146 14.53 18.01 17.63
C SER A 146 14.88 16.54 17.92
N SER A 147 15.71 16.30 18.94
CA SER A 147 16.05 14.96 19.42
C SER A 147 14.82 14.15 19.85
N ARG A 148 13.76 14.83 20.34
CA ARG A 148 12.49 14.17 20.67
C ARG A 148 11.85 13.56 19.43
N LYS A 149 11.86 14.27 18.29
CA LYS A 149 11.33 13.77 17.02
C LYS A 149 12.17 12.63 16.43
N LEU A 150 13.48 12.69 16.61
CA LEU A 150 14.37 11.60 16.24
C LEU A 150 14.08 10.33 17.04
N ASN A 151 13.90 10.45 18.36
CA ASN A 151 13.54 9.32 19.22
C ASN A 151 12.16 8.75 18.87
N GLU A 152 11.19 9.62 18.55
CA GLU A 152 9.86 9.21 18.08
C GLU A 152 9.97 8.39 16.79
N LEU A 153 10.79 8.80 15.81
CA LEU A 153 11.04 8.04 14.59
C LEU A 153 11.72 6.70 14.88
N HIS A 154 12.74 6.68 15.72
CA HIS A 154 13.43 5.44 16.08
C HIS A 154 12.48 4.43 16.77
N ASP A 155 11.56 4.91 17.60
CA ASP A 155 10.56 4.05 18.22
C ASP A 155 9.51 3.57 17.19
N LEU A 156 9.12 4.44 16.24
CA LEU A 156 8.21 4.09 15.16
C LEU A 156 8.82 3.02 14.22
N LEU A 157 10.11 3.17 13.87
CA LEU A 157 10.85 2.20 13.05
C LEU A 157 10.98 0.80 13.67
N LYS A 158 10.79 0.69 15.01
CA LYS A 158 10.79 -0.59 15.74
C LYS A 158 9.40 -1.22 15.82
N LEU A 159 8.37 -0.57 15.26
CA LEU A 159 7.01 -1.11 15.22
C LEU A 159 6.83 -2.01 13.99
N ASP A 160 7.70 -3.02 13.92
CA ASP A 160 7.61 -4.13 12.98
C ASP A 160 7.60 -5.47 13.74
N GLY A 161 6.92 -6.47 13.20
CA GLY A 161 6.85 -7.81 13.77
C GLY A 161 5.51 -8.50 13.60
N THR A 162 5.34 -9.59 14.33
CA THR A 162 4.13 -10.42 14.31
C THR A 162 2.98 -9.78 15.12
N GLU A 163 1.86 -10.47 15.26
CA GLU A 163 0.65 -9.96 15.94
C GLU A 163 0.88 -9.39 17.36
N ASN A 164 1.93 -9.83 18.06
CA ASN A 164 2.31 -9.32 19.38
C ASN A 164 2.73 -7.85 19.35
N ILE A 165 3.03 -7.29 18.18
CA ILE A 165 3.40 -5.88 18.00
C ILE A 165 2.26 -4.93 18.39
N ILE A 166 1.00 -5.36 18.32
CA ILE A 166 -0.18 -4.51 18.59
C ILE A 166 -0.10 -3.83 19.97
N LYS A 167 0.43 -4.53 20.98
CA LYS A 167 0.65 -3.93 22.31
C LYS A 167 1.69 -2.81 22.25
N LYS A 168 2.80 -3.03 21.54
CA LYS A 168 3.84 -2.00 21.36
C LYS A 168 3.31 -0.78 20.61
N VAL A 169 2.43 -0.99 19.62
CA VAL A 169 1.75 0.10 18.89
C VAL A 169 0.85 0.91 19.83
N GLN A 170 0.13 0.25 20.75
CA GLN A 170 -0.66 0.94 21.77
C GLN A 170 0.21 1.77 22.72
N ASP A 171 1.33 1.21 23.19
CA ASP A 171 2.24 1.89 24.10
C ASP A 171 2.93 3.08 23.42
N PHE A 172 3.36 2.93 22.15
CA PHE A 172 3.87 4.00 21.31
C PHE A 172 2.84 5.13 21.15
N SER A 173 1.60 4.77 20.82
CA SER A 173 0.52 5.74 20.62
C SER A 173 0.23 6.55 21.88
N LYS A 174 0.28 5.92 23.06
CA LYS A 174 0.15 6.61 24.35
C LYS A 174 1.34 7.53 24.62
N LYS A 175 2.57 7.05 24.39
CA LYS A 175 3.82 7.80 24.63
C LYS A 175 3.89 9.08 23.81
N TYR A 176 3.46 9.03 22.55
CA TYR A 176 3.54 10.13 21.60
C TYR A 176 2.21 10.83 21.31
N ASN A 177 1.15 10.44 22.03
CA ASN A 177 -0.19 11.01 21.93
C ASN A 177 -0.82 10.91 20.51
N TYR A 178 -0.71 9.74 19.88
CA TYR A 178 -1.37 9.44 18.61
C TYR A 178 -2.83 9.07 18.82
N LYS A 179 -3.73 9.68 18.05
CA LYS A 179 -5.17 9.36 18.07
C LYS A 179 -5.46 8.15 17.16
N SER A 180 -4.87 7.02 17.47
CA SER A 180 -4.81 5.82 16.62
C SER A 180 -5.75 4.68 17.04
N GLN A 181 -6.75 4.95 17.87
CA GLN A 181 -7.64 3.91 18.44
C GLN A 181 -8.35 3.10 17.33
N GLU A 182 -8.87 3.79 16.33
CA GLU A 182 -9.57 3.19 15.18
C GLU A 182 -8.60 2.34 14.34
N ASN A 183 -7.39 2.85 14.06
CA ASN A 183 -6.36 2.17 13.30
C ASN A 183 -5.90 0.88 13.99
N ILE A 184 -5.64 0.95 15.31
CA ILE A 184 -5.26 -0.20 16.12
C ILE A 184 -6.39 -1.24 16.17
N LYS A 185 -7.65 -0.79 16.34
CA LYS A 185 -8.82 -1.67 16.32
C LYS A 185 -8.94 -2.40 14.99
N ARG A 186 -8.75 -1.69 13.88
CA ARG A 186 -8.75 -2.25 12.52
C ARG A 186 -7.65 -3.29 12.34
N LEU A 187 -6.39 -2.96 12.62
CA LEU A 187 -5.28 -3.89 12.53
C LEU A 187 -5.54 -5.17 13.34
N LYS A 188 -6.04 -5.03 14.58
CA LYS A 188 -6.40 -6.17 15.43
C LYS A 188 -7.54 -6.99 14.84
N SER A 189 -8.59 -6.34 14.34
CA SER A 189 -9.74 -7.00 13.71
C SER A 189 -9.31 -7.82 12.50
N ILE A 190 -8.54 -7.21 11.58
CA ILE A 190 -8.07 -7.86 10.36
C ILE A 190 -7.14 -9.04 10.70
N THR A 191 -6.14 -8.82 11.56
CA THR A 191 -5.22 -9.89 12.00
C THR A 191 -5.99 -11.09 12.56
N ASN A 192 -6.96 -10.86 13.44
CA ASN A 192 -7.78 -11.93 14.03
C ASN A 192 -8.61 -12.71 12.99
N LYS A 193 -9.08 -12.03 11.94
CA LYS A 193 -9.92 -12.64 10.89
C LYS A 193 -9.14 -13.43 9.85
N ILE A 194 -7.83 -13.15 9.70
CA ILE A 194 -6.99 -13.81 8.70
C ILE A 194 -6.00 -14.82 9.30
N LYS A 195 -5.69 -14.76 10.61
CA LYS A 195 -4.66 -15.61 11.25
C LYS A 195 -4.84 -17.11 11.08
N ASN A 196 -6.05 -17.57 10.75
CA ASN A 196 -6.36 -18.98 10.53
C ASN A 196 -6.29 -19.40 9.03
N LEU A 197 -5.90 -18.49 8.13
CA LEU A 197 -5.63 -18.84 6.75
C LEU A 197 -4.42 -19.79 6.68
N LYS A 198 -4.42 -20.69 5.72
CA LYS A 198 -3.35 -21.70 5.60
C LYS A 198 -2.05 -21.09 5.05
N ASN A 199 -0.93 -21.61 5.52
CA ASN A 199 0.41 -21.26 5.00
C ASN A 199 0.77 -19.78 5.08
N ILE A 200 0.16 -19.02 5.99
CA ILE A 200 0.45 -17.59 6.14
C ILE A 200 1.34 -17.30 7.35
N GLU A 201 2.09 -16.24 7.22
CA GLU A 201 2.72 -15.49 8.30
C GLU A 201 2.24 -14.04 8.20
N ILE A 202 1.80 -13.45 9.31
CA ILE A 202 1.36 -12.07 9.36
C ILE A 202 2.47 -11.23 9.98
N ILE A 203 2.88 -10.19 9.28
CA ILE A 203 3.82 -9.17 9.75
C ILE A 203 3.08 -7.83 9.74
N ILE A 204 3.29 -7.03 10.76
CA ILE A 204 2.83 -5.63 10.81
C ILE A 204 4.09 -4.77 10.74
N ASP A 205 4.20 -3.88 9.75
CA ASP A 205 5.27 -2.88 9.63
C ASP A 205 4.66 -1.49 9.38
N LEU A 206 4.63 -0.65 10.41
CA LEU A 206 4.01 0.68 10.34
C LEU A 206 4.88 1.75 9.67
N CYS A 207 6.08 1.37 9.24
CA CYS A 207 6.98 2.20 8.45
C CYS A 207 7.19 1.66 7.03
N SER A 208 6.56 0.55 6.66
CA SER A 208 6.56 0.08 5.28
C SER A 208 5.91 1.13 4.39
N LEU A 209 6.69 1.65 3.46
CA LEU A 209 6.26 2.66 2.50
C LEU A 209 6.13 1.94 1.16
N ASN A 210 4.91 1.51 0.86
CA ASN A 210 4.62 0.97 -0.46
C ASN A 210 4.70 2.11 -1.48
N SER A 211 5.15 1.81 -2.69
CA SER A 211 5.39 2.76 -3.78
C SER A 211 4.12 3.47 -4.30
N MET A 212 2.97 3.27 -3.65
CA MET A 212 1.70 3.85 -4.06
C MET A 212 1.37 5.08 -3.22
N ASP A 213 1.74 6.26 -3.71
CA ASP A 213 1.55 7.57 -3.06
C ASP A 213 0.09 7.91 -2.71
N TYR A 214 -0.88 7.15 -3.17
CA TYR A 214 -2.30 7.37 -2.95
C TYR A 214 -2.91 6.55 -1.80
N GLU A 215 -2.15 5.65 -1.17
CA GLU A 215 -2.63 4.90 -0.01
C GLU A 215 -2.72 5.80 1.23
N THR A 216 -3.91 5.95 1.76
CA THR A 216 -4.18 6.94 2.82
C THR A 216 -4.38 6.36 4.20
N SER A 217 -4.42 5.03 4.32
CA SER A 217 -4.72 4.35 5.57
C SER A 217 -4.19 2.92 5.55
N PHE A 218 -5.07 1.94 5.88
CA PHE A 218 -4.75 0.52 5.89
C PHE A 218 -4.37 0.01 4.50
N ASN A 219 -3.24 -0.69 4.43
CA ASN A 219 -2.78 -1.39 3.23
C ASN A 219 -2.11 -2.72 3.60
N TYR A 220 -1.92 -3.56 2.59
CA TYR A 220 -1.28 -4.86 2.76
C TYR A 220 -0.50 -5.27 1.53
N THR A 221 0.54 -6.06 1.75
CA THR A 221 1.42 -6.58 0.72
C THR A 221 1.60 -8.08 0.91
N PHE A 222 1.55 -8.83 -0.19
CA PHE A 222 1.79 -10.27 -0.18
C PHE A 222 3.17 -10.58 -0.74
N TYR A 223 3.92 -11.39 0.01
CA TYR A 223 5.19 -11.95 -0.43
C TYR A 223 5.12 -13.47 -0.39
N VAL A 224 5.88 -14.11 -1.26
CA VAL A 224 6.01 -15.57 -1.35
C VAL A 224 7.48 -15.96 -1.44
N GLU A 225 7.83 -17.12 -0.89
CA GLU A 225 9.23 -17.56 -0.74
C GLU A 225 10.06 -17.61 -2.04
N LYS A 226 9.40 -17.81 -3.18
CA LYS A 226 10.07 -17.97 -4.47
C LYS A 226 10.25 -16.67 -5.26
N LEU A 227 9.74 -15.54 -4.75
CA LEU A 227 9.89 -14.22 -5.36
C LEU A 227 10.68 -13.27 -4.44
N ARG A 228 11.51 -12.43 -5.08
CA ARG A 228 12.26 -11.36 -4.38
C ARG A 228 11.54 -10.01 -4.41
N LYS A 229 10.27 -10.01 -4.76
CA LYS A 229 9.39 -8.84 -4.85
C LYS A 229 8.00 -9.21 -4.34
N PRO A 230 7.16 -8.24 -4.01
CA PRO A 230 5.75 -8.49 -3.76
C PRO A 230 5.06 -9.15 -4.95
N ILE A 231 4.12 -10.07 -4.67
CA ILE A 231 3.27 -10.69 -5.69
C ILE A 231 1.92 -9.98 -5.81
N ALA A 232 1.48 -9.33 -4.72
CA ALA A 232 0.21 -8.61 -4.68
C ALA A 232 0.24 -7.48 -3.67
N PHE A 233 -0.59 -6.47 -3.90
CA PHE A 233 -0.81 -5.35 -2.99
C PHE A 233 -2.29 -5.03 -2.92
N GLY A 234 -2.70 -4.41 -1.84
CA GLY A 234 -4.04 -3.88 -1.70
C GLY A 234 -4.16 -2.95 -0.52
N GLY A 235 -5.26 -2.24 -0.44
CA GLY A 235 -5.50 -1.30 0.64
C GLY A 235 -6.52 -0.24 0.31
N ARG A 236 -6.67 0.71 1.22
CA ARG A 236 -7.57 1.85 1.11
C ARG A 236 -6.86 3.02 0.44
N TYR A 237 -7.58 3.73 -0.41
CA TYR A 237 -7.07 4.92 -1.08
C TYR A 237 -8.16 5.96 -1.35
N GLU A 238 -7.72 7.19 -1.60
CA GLU A 238 -8.56 8.28 -2.08
C GLU A 238 -8.58 8.26 -3.60
N SER A 239 -9.75 8.03 -4.20
CA SER A 239 -9.86 7.84 -5.64
C SER A 239 -9.98 9.17 -6.39
N TYR A 240 -10.97 9.99 -6.04
CA TYR A 240 -11.20 11.29 -6.68
C TYR A 240 -12.06 12.21 -5.80
N LEU A 241 -12.01 13.51 -6.09
CA LEU A 241 -12.88 14.50 -5.46
C LEU A 241 -14.24 14.56 -6.16
N LEU A 242 -15.29 14.56 -5.36
CA LEU A 242 -16.66 14.78 -5.81
C LEU A 242 -16.93 16.27 -6.00
N LYS A 243 -18.01 16.60 -6.72
CA LYS A 243 -18.41 18.00 -6.98
C LYS A 243 -18.72 18.81 -5.71
N ASP A 244 -19.09 18.16 -4.63
CA ASP A 244 -19.34 18.77 -3.32
C ASP A 244 -18.07 18.93 -2.46
N GLY A 245 -16.88 18.63 -3.01
CA GLY A 245 -15.61 18.73 -2.33
C GLY A 245 -15.28 17.55 -1.43
N THR A 246 -16.14 16.54 -1.32
CA THR A 246 -15.85 15.31 -0.56
C THR A 246 -15.03 14.34 -1.40
N THR A 247 -14.23 13.51 -0.73
CA THR A 247 -13.40 12.50 -1.40
C THR A 247 -14.17 11.19 -1.57
N ARG A 248 -14.09 10.60 -2.76
CA ARG A 248 -14.53 9.24 -3.01
C ARG A 248 -13.47 8.26 -2.54
N HIS A 249 -13.79 7.52 -1.48
CA HIS A 249 -12.90 6.49 -0.93
C HIS A 249 -13.06 5.18 -1.68
N ALA A 250 -11.97 4.44 -1.78
CA ALA A 250 -11.91 3.14 -2.39
C ALA A 250 -10.98 2.20 -1.61
N THR A 251 -11.18 0.90 -1.79
CA THR A 251 -10.28 -0.15 -1.33
C THR A 251 -10.27 -1.27 -2.36
N GLY A 252 -9.08 -1.84 -2.61
CA GLY A 252 -8.93 -2.84 -3.65
C GLY A 252 -7.64 -3.63 -3.51
N PHE A 253 -7.39 -4.48 -4.49
CA PHE A 253 -6.13 -5.21 -4.60
C PHE A 253 -5.76 -5.46 -6.05
N SER A 254 -4.47 -5.70 -6.27
CA SER A 254 -3.88 -6.10 -7.55
C SER A 254 -2.88 -7.24 -7.34
N VAL A 255 -2.94 -8.23 -8.22
CA VAL A 255 -2.04 -9.40 -8.27
C VAL A 255 -1.44 -9.49 -9.67
N ASP A 256 -0.13 -9.74 -9.79
CA ASP A 256 0.47 -10.13 -11.07
C ASP A 256 0.27 -11.64 -11.32
N LEU A 257 -0.67 -11.97 -12.21
CA LEU A 257 -0.99 -13.37 -12.51
C LEU A 257 0.16 -14.12 -13.19
N LYS A 258 1.04 -13.42 -13.96
CA LYS A 258 2.23 -14.05 -14.55
C LYS A 258 3.21 -14.54 -13.47
N ASP A 259 3.30 -13.83 -12.34
CA ASP A 259 4.11 -14.28 -11.22
C ASP A 259 3.49 -15.50 -10.52
N VAL A 260 2.16 -15.52 -10.35
CA VAL A 260 1.44 -16.69 -9.82
C VAL A 260 1.72 -17.93 -10.66
N VAL A 261 1.60 -17.84 -11.99
CA VAL A 261 1.90 -18.94 -12.92
C VAL A 261 3.36 -19.37 -12.85
N THR A 262 4.30 -18.41 -12.86
CA THR A 262 5.74 -18.69 -12.78
C THR A 262 6.13 -19.48 -11.53
N ILE A 263 5.45 -19.21 -10.39
CA ILE A 263 5.70 -19.92 -9.14
C ILE A 263 5.09 -21.33 -9.17
N TYR A 264 3.90 -21.45 -9.75
CA TYR A 264 3.19 -22.72 -9.89
C TYR A 264 3.97 -23.74 -10.72
N GLU A 265 4.66 -23.28 -11.79
CA GLU A 265 5.45 -24.11 -12.70
C GLU A 265 6.84 -24.54 -12.12
N LYS A 266 7.28 -23.93 -11.04
CA LYS A 266 8.56 -24.22 -10.34
C LYS A 266 8.35 -25.15 -9.12
#